data_a083b2c9544276fc5b8bc456198110ac
#
_entry.id   a083b2c9544276fc5b8bc456198110ac
#
_cell.length_a   1.000
_cell.length_b   1.000
_cell.length_c   1.000
_cell.angle_alpha   90.00
_cell.angle_beta   90.00
_cell.angle_gamma   90.00
#
_symmetry.space_group_name_H-M   'P 1'
#
loop_
_entity.id
_entity.type
_entity.pdbx_description
1 polymer ?
#
loop_
_entity_poly.entity_id
_entity_poly.type
_entity_poly.pdbx_seq_one_letter_code
_entity_poly.pdbx_strand_id
1 'polypeptide(L)'
;RLSQAHLDFQEAVLDYCFGVVSRAGTGLRERRLAFWGTLALMRCVGSSPAAALSALRNRMSNESDRLEPQIYDEDSDDEDAVDIEPSTGFDTDPALLALVVRAEELVHTADPKLTALIDALTPLIKKGVNPVVFCRYLATAEHVRNGLRKAFPKLAVEAVTGVLTPDERRDRVAEMASADDQKEVQRILVATDCLSEGINLQQLFDTVV
;
A
#
# COMPACT_ATOMS: atom_id res chain seq x y z
N ARG A 1 -6.49 17.63 3.50
CA ARG A 1 -5.48 18.14 2.55
C ARG A 1 -4.13 17.57 2.92
N LEU A 2 -3.27 17.30 1.93
CA LEU A 2 -1.88 16.90 2.18
C LEU A 2 -1.12 18.04 2.86
N SER A 3 -0.13 17.70 3.70
CA SER A 3 0.79 18.69 4.26
C SER A 3 1.76 19.21 3.19
N GLN A 4 2.37 20.37 3.41
CA GLN A 4 3.34 20.93 2.47
C GLN A 4 4.50 19.96 2.23
N ALA A 5 5.01 19.30 3.28
CA ALA A 5 6.08 18.31 3.14
C ALA A 5 5.70 17.13 2.21
N HIS A 6 4.45 16.67 2.24
CA HIS A 6 3.96 15.65 1.31
C HIS A 6 3.87 16.17 -0.13
N LEU A 7 3.43 17.41 -0.32
CA LEU A 7 3.37 18.04 -1.66
C LEU A 7 4.76 18.23 -2.24
N ASP A 8 5.69 18.77 -1.46
CA ASP A 8 7.08 18.99 -1.87
C ASP A 8 7.79 17.66 -2.19
N PHE A 9 7.44 16.59 -1.46
CA PHE A 9 7.95 15.26 -1.74
C PHE A 9 7.38 14.71 -3.05
N GLN A 10 6.07 14.83 -3.29
CA GLN A 10 5.44 14.39 -4.53
C GLN A 10 6.02 15.13 -5.75
N GLU A 11 6.24 16.43 -5.64
CA GLU A 11 6.88 17.23 -6.68
C GLU A 11 8.31 16.76 -6.97
N ALA A 12 9.12 16.52 -5.93
CA ALA A 12 10.48 16.03 -6.10
C ALA A 12 10.53 14.62 -6.75
N VAL A 13 9.59 13.72 -6.41
CA VAL A 13 9.49 12.43 -7.09
C VAL A 13 9.07 12.60 -8.54
N LEU A 14 8.15 13.50 -8.83
CA LEU A 14 7.71 13.80 -10.20
C LEU A 14 8.89 14.31 -11.05
N ASP A 15 9.69 15.24 -10.54
CA ASP A 15 10.89 15.77 -11.22
C ASP A 15 11.91 14.65 -11.49
N TYR A 16 12.13 13.76 -10.51
CA TYR A 16 12.97 12.59 -10.69
C TYR A 16 12.43 11.69 -11.82
N CYS A 17 11.13 11.40 -11.83
CA CYS A 17 10.47 10.59 -12.85
C CYS A 17 10.64 11.21 -14.26
N PHE A 18 10.46 12.51 -14.41
CA PHE A 18 10.72 13.20 -15.67
C PHE A 18 12.18 13.10 -16.11
N GLY A 19 13.11 13.21 -15.16
CA GLY A 19 14.54 13.01 -15.42
C GLY A 19 14.84 11.60 -15.92
N VAL A 20 14.24 10.56 -15.34
CA VAL A 20 14.39 9.16 -15.77
C VAL A 20 13.87 8.97 -17.18
N VAL A 21 12.65 9.42 -17.47
CA VAL A 21 12.01 9.24 -18.80
C VAL A 21 12.78 10.01 -19.88
N SER A 22 13.26 11.22 -19.59
CA SER A 22 14.02 12.02 -20.55
C SER A 22 15.42 11.48 -20.85
N ARG A 23 16.01 10.76 -19.89
CA ARG A 23 17.32 10.09 -20.08
C ARG A 23 17.19 8.67 -20.67
N ALA A 24 15.98 8.13 -20.78
CA ALA A 24 15.75 6.82 -21.35
C ALA A 24 16.26 6.78 -22.80
N GLY A 25 16.92 5.67 -23.15
CA GLY A 25 17.52 5.47 -24.47
C GLY A 25 16.53 5.61 -25.64
N THR A 26 17.03 5.54 -26.86
CA THR A 26 16.20 5.68 -28.08
C THR A 26 15.34 4.46 -28.38
N GLY A 27 15.59 3.33 -27.72
CA GLY A 27 14.85 2.09 -27.87
C GLY A 27 13.40 2.22 -27.36
N LEU A 28 12.46 1.70 -28.16
CA LEU A 28 11.03 1.77 -27.80
C LEU A 28 10.73 1.03 -26.48
N ARG A 29 11.41 -0.11 -26.25
CA ARG A 29 11.29 -0.93 -25.05
C ARG A 29 11.80 -0.17 -23.82
N GLU A 30 12.98 0.44 -23.89
CA GLU A 30 13.59 1.21 -22.80
C GLU A 30 12.71 2.39 -22.39
N ARG A 31 12.15 3.11 -23.35
CA ARG A 31 11.22 4.23 -23.08
C ARG A 31 9.93 3.78 -22.41
N ARG A 32 9.37 2.66 -22.86
CA ARG A 32 8.17 2.08 -22.23
C ARG A 32 8.47 1.66 -20.81
N LEU A 33 9.57 0.95 -20.57
CA LEU A 33 9.99 0.50 -19.24
C LEU A 33 10.16 1.70 -18.29
N ALA A 34 10.89 2.74 -18.72
CA ALA A 34 11.08 3.96 -17.95
C ALA A 34 9.74 4.63 -17.62
N PHE A 35 8.84 4.75 -18.61
CA PHE A 35 7.52 5.37 -18.42
C PHE A 35 6.66 4.59 -17.41
N TRP A 36 6.49 3.28 -17.60
CA TRP A 36 5.66 2.47 -16.73
C TRP A 36 6.23 2.38 -15.31
N GLY A 37 7.55 2.24 -15.17
CA GLY A 37 8.19 2.23 -13.87
C GLY A 37 8.06 3.54 -13.10
N THR A 38 8.11 4.68 -13.79
CA THR A 38 7.85 5.98 -13.14
C THR A 38 6.39 6.15 -12.78
N LEU A 39 5.47 5.70 -13.62
CA LEU A 39 4.03 5.72 -13.31
C LEU A 39 3.70 4.86 -12.08
N ALA A 40 4.29 3.65 -12.00
CA ALA A 40 4.14 2.78 -10.83
C ALA A 40 4.66 3.44 -9.55
N LEU A 41 5.85 4.05 -9.60
CA LEU A 41 6.40 4.81 -8.48
C LEU A 41 5.46 5.95 -8.03
N MET A 42 4.93 6.73 -8.98
CA MET A 42 3.99 7.82 -8.66
C MET A 42 2.69 7.31 -8.02
N ARG A 43 2.21 6.13 -8.41
CA ARG A 43 1.05 5.49 -7.76
C ARG A 43 1.35 5.12 -6.30
N CYS A 44 2.55 4.56 -6.02
CA CYS A 44 2.98 4.26 -4.65
C CYS A 44 3.10 5.53 -3.79
N VAL A 45 3.72 6.59 -4.34
CA VAL A 45 3.83 7.91 -3.69
C VAL A 45 2.45 8.50 -3.39
N GLY A 46 1.52 8.36 -4.32
CA GLY A 46 0.12 8.77 -4.13
C GLY A 46 -0.65 7.90 -3.13
N SER A 47 -0.19 6.71 -2.81
CA SER A 47 -0.87 5.81 -1.86
C SER A 47 -0.55 6.15 -0.40
N SER A 48 0.71 5.97 0.01
CA SER A 48 1.17 6.30 1.37
C SER A 48 2.68 6.56 1.41
N PRO A 49 3.20 7.26 2.45
CA PRO A 49 4.64 7.40 2.65
C PRO A 49 5.37 6.05 2.75
N ALA A 50 4.74 5.04 3.35
CA ALA A 50 5.30 3.71 3.48
C ALA A 50 5.42 3.00 2.12
N ALA A 51 4.40 3.08 1.25
CA ALA A 51 4.47 2.52 -0.10
C ALA A 51 5.49 3.26 -0.97
N ALA A 52 5.57 4.59 -0.84
CA ALA A 52 6.60 5.38 -1.51
C ALA A 52 8.02 4.91 -1.12
N LEU A 53 8.27 4.76 0.19
CA LEU A 53 9.55 4.31 0.70
C LEU A 53 9.90 2.89 0.20
N SER A 54 8.94 1.97 0.24
CA SER A 54 9.12 0.60 -0.26
C SER A 54 9.48 0.60 -1.74
N ALA A 55 8.72 1.31 -2.58
CA ALA A 55 8.98 1.40 -4.02
C ALA A 55 10.33 2.05 -4.35
N LEU A 56 10.73 3.10 -3.61
CA LEU A 56 12.04 3.74 -3.80
C LEU A 56 13.19 2.80 -3.40
N ARG A 57 13.06 2.07 -2.30
CA ARG A 57 14.05 1.08 -1.86
C ARG A 57 14.17 -0.09 -2.83
N ASN A 58 13.04 -0.62 -3.30
CA ASN A 58 13.02 -1.67 -4.32
C ASN A 58 13.73 -1.22 -5.61
N ARG A 59 13.58 0.06 -5.98
CA ARG A 59 14.28 0.64 -7.13
C ARG A 59 15.81 0.75 -6.93
N MET A 60 16.27 0.86 -5.69
CA MET A 60 17.71 0.82 -5.35
C MET A 60 18.28 -0.59 -5.29
N SER A 61 17.46 -1.60 -5.03
CA SER A 61 17.87 -2.99 -4.95
C SER A 61 17.71 -3.68 -6.32
N ASN A 62 18.64 -4.57 -6.67
CA ASN A 62 18.61 -5.34 -7.94
C ASN A 62 17.45 -6.38 -8.00
N GLU A 63 16.50 -6.36 -7.09
CA GLU A 63 15.35 -7.30 -7.09
C GLU A 63 14.34 -7.01 -8.19
N SER A 64 14.52 -5.96 -8.95
CA SER A 64 13.63 -5.51 -10.03
C SER A 64 13.46 -6.50 -11.20
N ASP A 65 14.39 -7.42 -11.43
CA ASP A 65 14.29 -8.39 -12.53
C ASP A 65 13.10 -9.36 -12.39
N ARG A 66 12.55 -9.49 -11.17
CA ARG A 66 11.40 -10.38 -10.92
C ARG A 66 10.05 -9.74 -11.25
N LEU A 67 10.01 -8.43 -11.39
CA LEU A 67 8.76 -7.65 -11.56
C LEU A 67 8.55 -7.15 -12.99
N GLU A 68 9.53 -7.34 -13.91
CA GLU A 68 9.38 -6.93 -15.32
C GLU A 68 8.14 -7.49 -16.03
N PRO A 69 7.75 -8.77 -15.85
CA PRO A 69 6.56 -9.33 -16.50
C PRO A 69 5.26 -8.67 -16.00
N GLN A 70 5.20 -8.27 -14.74
CA GLN A 70 3.98 -7.79 -14.07
C GLN A 70 3.60 -6.35 -14.47
N ILE A 71 4.56 -5.58 -15.01
CA ILE A 71 4.31 -4.19 -15.42
C ILE A 71 3.75 -4.12 -16.85
N TYR A 72 3.95 -5.15 -17.66
CA TYR A 72 3.59 -5.17 -19.08
C TYR A 72 2.26 -5.86 -19.41
N ASP A 73 1.77 -6.71 -18.53
CA ASP A 73 0.56 -7.49 -18.76
C ASP A 73 -0.61 -6.86 -18.01
N GLU A 74 -1.26 -5.86 -18.65
CA GLU A 74 -2.57 -5.36 -18.19
C GLU A 74 -3.67 -6.44 -18.35
N ASP A 75 -3.40 -7.50 -19.11
CA ASP A 75 -4.33 -8.59 -19.43
C ASP A 75 -3.98 -9.93 -18.73
N SER A 76 -2.92 -9.98 -17.89
CA SER A 76 -2.66 -11.20 -17.13
C SER A 76 -3.55 -11.25 -15.90
N ASP A 77 -4.46 -12.22 -15.89
CA ASP A 77 -5.28 -12.62 -14.74
C ASP A 77 -4.44 -13.20 -13.56
N ASP A 78 -3.15 -12.90 -13.48
CA ASP A 78 -2.27 -13.27 -12.37
C ASP A 78 -2.54 -12.33 -11.18
N GLU A 79 -3.59 -12.68 -10.44
CA GLU A 79 -4.10 -11.96 -9.27
C GLU A 79 -3.09 -11.83 -8.12
N ASP A 80 -2.03 -12.63 -8.10
CA ASP A 80 -1.04 -12.68 -7.01
C ASP A 80 0.02 -11.57 -7.07
N ALA A 81 0.11 -10.84 -8.17
CA ALA A 81 1.20 -9.89 -8.43
C ALA A 81 0.95 -8.45 -7.98
N VAL A 82 -0.27 -8.12 -7.61
CA VAL A 82 -0.74 -6.72 -7.45
C VAL A 82 -0.35 -6.10 -6.12
N ASP A 83 0.00 -6.90 -5.12
CA ASP A 83 0.20 -6.46 -3.75
C ASP A 83 1.60 -5.89 -3.46
N ILE A 84 2.57 -6.16 -4.33
CA ILE A 84 3.96 -5.73 -4.16
C ILE A 84 4.18 -4.36 -4.81
N GLU A 85 4.91 -3.49 -4.14
CA GLU A 85 5.28 -2.19 -4.69
C GLU A 85 6.18 -2.38 -5.92
N PRO A 86 5.69 -2.06 -7.13
CA PRO A 86 6.44 -2.30 -8.35
C PRO A 86 7.64 -1.36 -8.47
N SER A 87 8.77 -1.92 -8.87
CA SER A 87 9.93 -1.12 -9.24
C SER A 87 10.54 -1.63 -10.55
N THR A 88 11.00 -0.75 -11.38
CA THR A 88 11.71 -1.07 -12.60
C THR A 88 13.03 -0.36 -12.67
N GLY A 89 14.07 -1.10 -13.04
CA GLY A 89 15.41 -0.57 -13.27
C GLY A 89 16.22 -0.39 -12.00
N PHE A 90 17.52 -0.59 -12.12
CA PHE A 90 18.52 -0.30 -11.10
C PHE A 90 18.99 1.14 -11.25
N ASP A 91 18.91 1.91 -10.20
CA ASP A 91 19.35 3.30 -10.22
C ASP A 91 20.13 3.62 -8.94
N THR A 92 21.38 3.98 -9.09
CA THR A 92 22.26 4.48 -8.02
C THR A 92 22.33 6.01 -8.02
N ASP A 93 21.40 6.68 -8.67
CA ASP A 93 21.36 8.14 -8.76
C ASP A 93 21.30 8.76 -7.34
N PRO A 94 22.19 9.68 -6.99
CA PRO A 94 22.11 10.43 -5.74
C PRO A 94 20.74 11.09 -5.49
N ALA A 95 20.01 11.43 -6.56
CA ALA A 95 18.66 11.96 -6.46
C ALA A 95 17.68 10.90 -5.88
N LEU A 96 17.81 9.64 -6.27
CA LEU A 96 17.00 8.56 -5.72
C LEU A 96 17.28 8.37 -4.22
N LEU A 97 18.56 8.39 -3.82
CA LEU A 97 18.94 8.30 -2.40
C LEU A 97 18.34 9.44 -1.57
N ALA A 98 18.37 10.68 -2.09
CA ALA A 98 17.76 11.82 -1.43
C ALA A 98 16.24 11.66 -1.26
N LEU A 99 15.55 11.03 -2.24
CA LEU A 99 14.13 10.74 -2.14
C LEU A 99 13.83 9.66 -1.10
N VAL A 100 14.68 8.63 -0.97
CA VAL A 100 14.56 7.60 0.09
C VAL A 100 14.64 8.25 1.47
N VAL A 101 15.63 9.10 1.72
CA VAL A 101 15.76 9.82 3.01
C VAL A 101 14.50 10.65 3.32
N ARG A 102 14.00 11.40 2.35
CA ARG A 102 12.77 12.19 2.53
C ARG A 102 11.53 11.31 2.79
N ALA A 103 11.43 10.17 2.11
CA ALA A 103 10.34 9.22 2.35
C ALA A 103 10.42 8.62 3.77
N GLU A 104 11.61 8.30 4.26
CA GLU A 104 11.84 7.82 5.64
C GLU A 104 11.37 8.86 6.67
N GLU A 105 11.71 10.12 6.48
CA GLU A 105 11.24 11.20 7.34
C GLU A 105 9.71 11.31 7.34
N LEU A 106 9.06 11.20 6.17
CA LEU A 106 7.61 11.26 6.04
C LEU A 106 6.89 10.10 6.72
N VAL A 107 7.44 8.88 6.71
CA VAL A 107 6.86 7.72 7.41
C VAL A 107 6.74 7.98 8.93
N HIS A 108 7.63 8.79 9.49
CA HIS A 108 7.65 9.13 10.91
C HIS A 108 6.82 10.38 11.24
N THR A 109 6.30 11.07 10.25
CA THR A 109 5.42 12.24 10.45
C THR A 109 3.94 11.85 10.45
N ALA A 110 3.07 12.78 10.86
CA ALA A 110 1.63 12.56 10.77
C ALA A 110 1.19 12.46 9.29
N ASP A 111 0.64 11.32 8.91
CA ASP A 111 0.08 11.11 7.57
C ASP A 111 -1.34 11.70 7.51
N PRO A 112 -1.57 12.74 6.68
CA PRO A 112 -2.89 13.37 6.55
C PRO A 112 -3.97 12.42 5.99
N LYS A 113 -3.60 11.42 5.18
CA LYS A 113 -4.55 10.44 4.62
C LYS A 113 -4.98 9.46 5.69
N LEU A 114 -4.03 8.95 6.49
CA LEU A 114 -4.33 8.10 7.64
C LEU A 114 -5.18 8.84 8.67
N THR A 115 -4.87 10.11 8.95
CA THR A 115 -5.68 10.95 9.85
C THR A 115 -7.11 11.08 9.32
N ALA A 116 -7.29 11.39 8.04
CA ALA A 116 -8.62 11.49 7.43
C ALA A 116 -9.38 10.16 7.45
N LEU A 117 -8.69 9.03 7.27
CA LEU A 117 -9.28 7.70 7.41
C LEU A 117 -9.77 7.45 8.85
N ILE A 118 -8.96 7.75 9.86
CA ILE A 118 -9.32 7.63 11.27
C ILE A 118 -10.55 8.49 11.59
N ASP A 119 -10.57 9.73 11.10
CA ASP A 119 -11.71 10.64 11.27
C ASP A 119 -12.98 10.08 10.63
N ALA A 120 -12.89 9.48 9.45
CA ALA A 120 -14.00 8.85 8.75
C ALA A 120 -14.51 7.58 9.45
N LEU A 121 -13.60 6.76 9.99
CA LEU A 121 -13.95 5.52 10.70
C LEU A 121 -14.52 5.78 12.10
N THR A 122 -14.10 6.84 12.79
CA THR A 122 -14.51 7.13 14.16
C THR A 122 -16.03 7.12 14.36
N PRO A 123 -16.87 7.77 13.53
CA PRO A 123 -18.33 7.72 13.70
C PRO A 123 -18.92 6.34 13.39
N LEU A 124 -18.33 5.55 12.52
CA LEU A 124 -18.76 4.18 12.21
C LEU A 124 -18.49 3.25 13.40
N ILE A 125 -17.28 3.32 13.95
CA ILE A 125 -16.89 2.55 15.13
C ILE A 125 -17.80 2.88 16.33
N LYS A 126 -18.12 4.16 16.57
CA LYS A 126 -19.05 4.56 17.64
C LYS A 126 -20.46 4.00 17.47
N LYS A 127 -20.85 3.62 16.26
CA LYS A 127 -22.16 2.99 15.97
C LYS A 127 -22.11 1.45 16.03
N GLY A 128 -20.96 0.85 16.37
CA GLY A 128 -20.82 -0.58 16.43
C GLY A 128 -20.46 -1.24 15.08
N VAL A 129 -20.17 -0.46 14.04
CA VAL A 129 -19.86 -0.98 12.69
C VAL A 129 -18.46 -1.56 12.64
N ASN A 130 -18.30 -2.70 11.98
CA ASN A 130 -17.03 -3.38 11.72
C ASN A 130 -16.61 -3.13 10.25
N PRO A 131 -15.70 -2.20 9.96
CA PRO A 131 -15.32 -1.88 8.59
C PRO A 131 -14.21 -2.77 8.06
N VAL A 132 -14.20 -2.96 6.72
CA VAL A 132 -13.05 -3.41 5.94
C VAL A 132 -12.46 -2.21 5.21
N VAL A 133 -11.15 -2.03 5.32
CA VAL A 133 -10.40 -0.97 4.63
C VAL A 133 -9.55 -1.62 3.55
N PHE A 134 -9.82 -1.32 2.28
CA PHE A 134 -9.04 -1.84 1.17
C PHE A 134 -7.87 -0.93 0.84
N CYS A 135 -6.70 -1.54 0.70
CA CYS A 135 -5.45 -0.91 0.29
C CYS A 135 -4.90 -1.60 -0.94
N ARG A 136 -4.29 -0.86 -1.85
CA ARG A 136 -3.69 -1.45 -3.04
C ARG A 136 -2.32 -2.10 -2.78
N TYR A 137 -1.51 -1.55 -1.86
CA TYR A 137 -0.13 -1.96 -1.62
C TYR A 137 0.07 -2.50 -0.22
N LEU A 138 0.95 -3.52 -0.11
CA LEU A 138 1.32 -4.15 1.15
C LEU A 138 1.79 -3.15 2.20
N ALA A 139 2.75 -2.30 1.84
CA ALA A 139 3.29 -1.31 2.76
C ALA A 139 2.23 -0.29 3.20
N THR A 140 1.24 0.04 2.33
CA THR A 140 0.10 0.86 2.73
C THR A 140 -0.79 0.12 3.71
N ALA A 141 -1.11 -1.15 3.47
CA ALA A 141 -1.96 -1.95 4.36
C ALA A 141 -1.33 -2.06 5.76
N GLU A 142 -0.04 -2.34 5.84
CA GLU A 142 0.69 -2.40 7.09
C GLU A 142 0.76 -1.03 7.82
N HIS A 143 1.00 0.04 7.08
CA HIS A 143 0.99 1.41 7.61
C HIS A 143 -0.37 1.78 8.20
N VAL A 144 -1.44 1.50 7.47
CA VAL A 144 -2.83 1.74 7.89
C VAL A 144 -3.17 0.88 9.11
N ARG A 145 -2.88 -0.43 9.10
CA ARG A 145 -3.09 -1.31 10.26
C ARG A 145 -2.42 -0.76 11.52
N ASN A 146 -1.15 -0.39 11.40
CA ASN A 146 -0.39 0.12 12.54
C ASN A 146 -0.96 1.44 13.07
N GLY A 147 -1.41 2.32 12.18
CA GLY A 147 -2.06 3.58 12.55
C GLY A 147 -3.42 3.35 13.23
N LEU A 148 -4.23 2.45 12.69
CA LEU A 148 -5.55 2.12 13.26
C LEU A 148 -5.44 1.42 14.62
N ARG A 149 -4.45 0.53 14.83
CA ARG A 149 -4.17 -0.06 16.14
C ARG A 149 -3.84 1.00 17.21
N LYS A 150 -3.10 2.04 16.82
CA LYS A 150 -2.78 3.14 17.73
C LYS A 150 -4.00 4.01 18.02
N ALA A 151 -4.83 4.28 17.02
CA ALA A 151 -6.02 5.11 17.15
C ALA A 151 -7.15 4.40 17.90
N PHE A 152 -7.30 3.09 17.72
CA PHE A 152 -8.35 2.26 18.30
C PHE A 152 -7.80 1.08 19.10
N PRO A 153 -7.11 1.31 20.24
CA PRO A 153 -6.38 0.28 20.98
C PRO A 153 -7.27 -0.80 21.63
N LYS A 154 -8.59 -0.58 21.65
CA LYS A 154 -9.57 -1.53 22.20
C LYS A 154 -10.19 -2.44 21.14
N LEU A 155 -9.93 -2.19 19.87
CA LEU A 155 -10.48 -2.95 18.77
C LEU A 155 -9.48 -4.00 18.28
N ALA A 156 -10.00 -5.11 17.72
CA ALA A 156 -9.19 -6.04 16.98
C ALA A 156 -8.92 -5.44 15.58
N VAL A 157 -7.67 -5.11 15.28
CA VAL A 157 -7.26 -4.56 13.98
C VAL A 157 -6.23 -5.47 13.36
N GLU A 158 -6.58 -6.12 12.25
CA GLU A 158 -5.70 -7.05 11.54
C GLU A 158 -5.55 -6.68 10.07
N ALA A 159 -4.43 -7.12 9.47
CA ALA A 159 -4.20 -7.00 8.04
C ALA A 159 -4.20 -8.39 7.40
N VAL A 160 -4.89 -8.53 6.27
CA VAL A 160 -4.87 -9.70 5.40
C VAL A 160 -4.48 -9.26 4.00
N THR A 161 -3.35 -9.78 3.54
CA THR A 161 -2.70 -9.32 2.31
C THR A 161 -2.28 -10.51 1.44
N GLY A 162 -1.85 -10.23 0.21
CA GLY A 162 -1.41 -11.23 -0.76
C GLY A 162 -0.17 -12.04 -0.35
N VAL A 163 0.57 -11.60 0.66
CA VAL A 163 1.70 -12.37 1.22
C VAL A 163 1.24 -13.66 1.88
N LEU A 164 0.03 -13.67 2.44
CA LEU A 164 -0.55 -14.85 3.09
C LEU A 164 -1.08 -15.81 2.04
N THR A 165 -0.91 -17.10 2.27
CA THR A 165 -1.56 -18.14 1.47
C THR A 165 -3.09 -18.07 1.63
N PRO A 166 -3.88 -18.64 0.70
CA PRO A 166 -5.33 -18.64 0.82
C PRO A 166 -5.87 -19.27 2.13
N ASP A 167 -5.19 -20.29 2.64
CA ASP A 167 -5.55 -20.92 3.92
C ASP A 167 -5.24 -19.99 5.10
N GLU A 168 -4.05 -19.39 5.14
CA GLU A 168 -3.68 -18.42 6.18
C GLU A 168 -4.59 -17.18 6.19
N ARG A 169 -5.05 -16.73 5.03
CA ARG A 169 -6.03 -15.63 4.93
C ARG A 169 -7.35 -16.01 5.60
N ARG A 170 -7.86 -17.23 5.32
CA ARG A 170 -9.09 -17.73 5.93
C ARG A 170 -8.94 -17.89 7.44
N ASP A 171 -7.83 -18.48 7.88
CA ASP A 171 -7.56 -18.68 9.31
C ASP A 171 -7.47 -17.34 10.04
N ARG A 172 -6.79 -16.35 9.48
CA ARG A 172 -6.68 -15.01 10.06
C ARG A 172 -8.03 -14.31 10.21
N VAL A 173 -8.91 -14.43 9.23
CA VAL A 173 -10.28 -13.90 9.30
C VAL A 173 -11.12 -14.69 10.31
N ALA A 174 -10.98 -16.03 10.36
CA ALA A 174 -11.66 -16.87 11.33
C ALA A 174 -11.21 -16.59 12.77
N GLU A 175 -9.93 -16.34 13.01
CA GLU A 175 -9.39 -15.91 14.31
C GLU A 175 -10.04 -14.61 14.79
N MET A 176 -10.25 -13.66 13.88
CA MET A 176 -10.97 -12.42 14.22
C MET A 176 -12.44 -12.69 14.59
N ALA A 177 -13.04 -13.78 14.10
CA ALA A 177 -14.40 -14.18 14.46
C ALA A 177 -14.45 -14.84 15.83
N SER A 178 -13.47 -15.72 16.14
CA SER A 178 -13.45 -16.57 17.32
C SER A 178 -12.88 -15.91 18.57
N ALA A 179 -12.23 -14.78 18.42
CA ALA A 179 -11.54 -14.12 19.54
C ALA A 179 -12.46 -13.70 20.69
N ASP A 180 -13.79 -13.83 20.55
CA ASP A 180 -14.68 -13.58 21.68
C ASP A 180 -16.08 -14.20 21.58
N ASP A 181 -16.22 -15.41 22.08
CA ASP A 181 -17.54 -15.99 22.39
C ASP A 181 -18.26 -15.28 23.57
N GLN A 182 -17.66 -14.29 24.21
CA GLN A 182 -18.18 -13.65 25.41
C GLN A 182 -18.26 -12.11 25.39
N LYS A 183 -17.70 -11.41 24.42
CA LYS A 183 -17.85 -9.97 24.20
C LYS A 183 -17.83 -9.66 22.72
N GLU A 184 -18.80 -8.90 22.23
CA GLU A 184 -18.77 -8.29 20.88
C GLU A 184 -17.57 -7.34 20.76
N VAL A 185 -16.37 -7.89 20.53
CA VAL A 185 -15.19 -7.07 20.23
C VAL A 185 -15.34 -6.53 18.83
N GLN A 186 -15.49 -5.21 18.72
CA GLN A 186 -15.46 -4.53 17.43
C GLN A 186 -14.11 -4.76 16.75
N ARG A 187 -14.15 -4.86 15.43
CA ARG A 187 -13.01 -5.22 14.60
C ARG A 187 -12.88 -4.33 13.37
N ILE A 188 -11.66 -4.17 12.90
CA ILE A 188 -11.33 -3.51 11.65
C ILE A 188 -10.42 -4.46 10.88
N LEU A 189 -10.78 -4.77 9.64
CA LEU A 189 -9.93 -5.51 8.72
C LEU A 189 -9.27 -4.54 7.75
N VAL A 190 -7.96 -4.63 7.59
CA VAL A 190 -7.23 -3.97 6.51
C VAL A 190 -6.86 -5.04 5.49
N ALA A 191 -7.20 -4.85 4.24
CA ALA A 191 -7.06 -5.89 3.21
C ALA A 191 -6.43 -5.32 1.95
N THR A 192 -5.74 -6.17 1.20
CA THR A 192 -5.43 -5.92 -0.20
C THR A 192 -6.42 -6.67 -1.10
N ASP A 193 -6.35 -6.47 -2.42
CA ASP A 193 -7.30 -7.03 -3.39
C ASP A 193 -7.37 -8.56 -3.38
N CYS A 194 -6.43 -9.24 -2.71
CA CYS A 194 -6.38 -10.70 -2.54
C CYS A 194 -7.59 -11.30 -1.79
N LEU A 195 -8.43 -10.48 -1.14
CA LEU A 195 -9.66 -10.93 -0.45
C LEU A 195 -10.91 -10.88 -1.34
N SER A 196 -10.80 -10.48 -2.58
CA SER A 196 -11.93 -10.41 -3.52
C SER A 196 -12.54 -11.79 -3.79
N GLU A 197 -11.78 -12.89 -3.56
CA GLU A 197 -12.23 -14.26 -3.84
C GLU A 197 -12.19 -15.19 -2.63
N GLY A 198 -13.28 -15.90 -2.42
CA GLY A 198 -13.34 -17.10 -1.57
C GLY A 198 -13.52 -16.90 -0.07
N ILE A 199 -13.54 -15.68 0.48
CA ILE A 199 -13.75 -15.41 1.90
C ILE A 199 -15.05 -14.64 2.12
N ASN A 200 -15.98 -15.22 2.88
CA ASN A 200 -17.24 -14.54 3.20
C ASN A 200 -17.03 -13.53 4.36
N LEU A 201 -16.73 -12.30 4.01
CA LEU A 201 -16.55 -11.22 4.96
C LEU A 201 -17.86 -10.67 5.54
N GLN A 202 -19.00 -10.90 4.86
CA GLN A 202 -20.29 -10.29 5.19
C GLN A 202 -20.86 -10.74 6.55
N GLN A 203 -20.35 -11.86 7.09
CA GLN A 203 -20.76 -12.34 8.42
C GLN A 203 -20.08 -11.58 9.57
N LEU A 204 -18.94 -10.93 9.29
CA LEU A 204 -18.08 -10.31 10.31
C LEU A 204 -17.94 -8.82 10.15
N PHE A 205 -18.18 -8.31 8.95
CA PHE A 205 -17.95 -6.91 8.59
C PHE A 205 -19.17 -6.32 7.90
N ASP A 206 -19.46 -5.05 8.21
CA ASP A 206 -20.70 -4.37 7.84
C ASP A 206 -20.53 -3.40 6.68
N THR A 207 -19.30 -2.94 6.42
CA THR A 207 -19.04 -1.90 5.43
C THR A 207 -17.63 -1.97 4.86
N VAL A 208 -17.45 -1.39 3.68
CA VAL A 208 -16.17 -1.26 2.97
C VAL A 208 -15.82 0.23 2.85
N VAL A 209 -14.53 0.54 3.07
CA VAL A 209 -13.96 1.89 3.01
C VAL A 209 -12.71 1.91 2.14
#